data_615ffae3af2ffc64b138d74dae299101
#
_entry.id   615ffae3af2ffc64b138d74dae299101
#
_cell.length_a   1.000
_cell.length_b   1.000
_cell.length_c   1.000
_cell.angle_alpha   90.00
_cell.angle_beta   90.00
_cell.angle_gamma   90.00
#
_symmetry.space_group_name_H-M   'P 1'
#
loop_
_entity.id
_entity.type
_entity.pdbx_description
1 polymer ?
#
loop_
_entity_poly.entity_id
_entity_poly.type
_entity_poly.pdbx_seq_one_letter_code
_entity_poly.pdbx_strand_id
1 'polypeptide(L)'
;MTLLGTALRPAATRVMLLGSGELGKEVAIECQRLGIEVIAVDRYADAPAMQVAHRSHVINMLDGEALKALVAEEKPHFIVPEIEAIATDALIELEAAGQRVVPCARATKLTMNREGIRRLAAEELQLPTSSYRFADSEESFRQAVSEIGLPCIVKPVMSSSGKGQSFIKSADRLASAWNYAQQGGRAGAGRVIVEGVVKFDFEITLLTISAVDGVHFCAPVGHRQEDGDYRESWQPQQMSAAALERAQQIAREVVLALGGHGLFGVELFVCGDEVIFSEVSPRPHDTGMVTLISQDLSEFALHVRAFLGLPIGAIRQYGPAASAVILPQLHSQNVTFDNLHHAVDAGVQLRLFGKPEIEGSRRLGVALAIAEDVESAVERAVAAVAAVQVNG
;
A
#
# COMPACT_ATOMS: atom_id res chain seq x y z
N MET A 1 -13.65 -20.25 16.02
CA MET A 1 -14.88 -20.00 15.22
C MET A 1 -15.12 -18.49 15.25
N THR A 2 -15.15 -17.83 14.10
CA THR A 2 -15.36 -16.39 14.03
C THR A 2 -16.85 -16.10 14.11
N LEU A 3 -17.27 -15.38 15.15
CA LEU A 3 -18.64 -14.89 15.29
C LEU A 3 -18.70 -13.46 14.79
N LEU A 4 -19.56 -13.19 13.79
CA LEU A 4 -19.80 -11.85 13.25
C LEU A 4 -21.20 -11.37 13.66
N GLY A 5 -21.28 -10.18 14.22
CA GLY A 5 -22.54 -9.53 14.58
C GLY A 5 -22.94 -8.49 13.54
N THR A 6 -24.25 -8.39 13.29
CA THR A 6 -24.82 -7.46 12.30
C THR A 6 -24.58 -5.99 12.71
N ALA A 7 -24.17 -5.18 11.74
CA ALA A 7 -23.94 -3.74 11.91
C ALA A 7 -25.14 -3.01 12.54
N LEU A 8 -24.87 -1.96 13.32
CA LEU A 8 -25.86 -1.11 14.00
C LEU A 8 -26.73 -1.87 15.03
N ARG A 9 -26.25 -3.00 15.53
CA ARG A 9 -26.90 -3.79 16.58
C ARG A 9 -25.97 -3.92 17.81
N PRO A 10 -26.49 -4.25 18.98
CA PRO A 10 -25.65 -4.40 20.19
C PRO A 10 -24.49 -5.39 20.03
N ALA A 11 -24.69 -6.45 19.25
CA ALA A 11 -23.67 -7.46 18.96
C ALA A 11 -22.83 -7.17 17.71
N ALA A 12 -22.88 -5.95 17.15
CA ALA A 12 -22.15 -5.62 15.90
C ALA A 12 -20.65 -5.89 16.01
N THR A 13 -20.10 -6.52 14.99
CA THR A 13 -18.65 -6.55 14.82
C THR A 13 -18.20 -5.21 14.20
N ARG A 14 -17.28 -4.51 14.88
CA ARG A 14 -16.84 -3.17 14.49
C ARG A 14 -15.40 -3.16 14.04
N VAL A 15 -15.15 -2.55 12.88
CA VAL A 15 -13.83 -2.31 12.30
C VAL A 15 -13.60 -0.81 12.25
N MET A 16 -12.49 -0.34 12.79
CA MET A 16 -12.03 1.04 12.71
C MET A 16 -10.88 1.11 11.71
N LEU A 17 -11.08 1.83 10.60
CA LEU A 17 -10.06 2.11 9.60
C LEU A 17 -9.29 3.36 9.99
N LEU A 18 -7.97 3.26 10.08
CA LEU A 18 -7.07 4.40 10.27
C LEU A 18 -6.41 4.76 8.93
N GLY A 19 -7.00 5.73 8.26
CA GLY A 19 -6.81 6.06 6.86
C GLY A 19 -8.07 5.73 6.07
N SER A 20 -8.66 6.75 5.47
CA SER A 20 -9.95 6.66 4.80
C SER A 20 -9.84 7.02 3.30
N GLY A 21 -8.67 6.76 2.70
CA GLY A 21 -8.42 6.94 1.27
C GLY A 21 -9.12 5.92 0.39
N GLU A 22 -8.66 5.81 -0.85
CA GLU A 22 -9.21 4.90 -1.86
C GLU A 22 -9.11 3.42 -1.45
N LEU A 23 -7.99 3.00 -0.86
CA LEU A 23 -7.81 1.62 -0.40
C LEU A 23 -8.72 1.35 0.80
N GLY A 24 -8.77 2.26 1.76
CA GLY A 24 -9.69 2.18 2.91
C GLY A 24 -11.16 2.11 2.49
N LYS A 25 -11.56 2.78 1.40
CA LYS A 25 -12.92 2.69 0.85
C LYS A 25 -13.24 1.27 0.38
N GLU A 26 -12.34 0.63 -0.35
CA GLU A 26 -12.54 -0.76 -0.81
C GLU A 26 -12.56 -1.75 0.37
N VAL A 27 -11.69 -1.56 1.39
CA VAL A 27 -11.75 -2.35 2.64
C VAL A 27 -13.09 -2.15 3.35
N ALA A 28 -13.61 -0.92 3.43
CA ALA A 28 -14.92 -0.64 4.02
C ALA A 28 -16.05 -1.37 3.28
N ILE A 29 -16.04 -1.34 1.95
CA ILE A 29 -17.02 -2.03 1.11
C ILE A 29 -16.96 -3.54 1.36
N GLU A 30 -15.78 -4.14 1.42
CA GLU A 30 -15.64 -5.58 1.69
C GLU A 30 -16.08 -5.95 3.13
N CYS A 31 -15.82 -5.10 4.11
CA CYS A 31 -16.36 -5.27 5.46
C CYS A 31 -17.90 -5.27 5.45
N GLN A 32 -18.51 -4.34 4.72
CA GLN A 32 -19.98 -4.23 4.63
C GLN A 32 -20.61 -5.43 3.90
N ARG A 33 -19.94 -6.05 2.92
CA ARG A 33 -20.39 -7.30 2.28
C ARG A 33 -20.58 -8.44 3.30
N LEU A 34 -19.84 -8.40 4.42
CA LEU A 34 -19.94 -9.35 5.53
C LEU A 34 -20.80 -8.85 6.70
N GLY A 35 -21.52 -7.74 6.53
CA GLY A 35 -22.39 -7.16 7.54
C GLY A 35 -21.66 -6.49 8.71
N ILE A 36 -20.39 -6.16 8.54
CA ILE A 36 -19.52 -5.54 9.55
C ILE A 36 -19.78 -4.03 9.63
N GLU A 37 -19.79 -3.50 10.83
CA GLU A 37 -19.91 -2.07 11.09
C GLU A 37 -18.53 -1.39 10.93
N VAL A 38 -18.45 -0.40 10.04
CA VAL A 38 -17.22 0.30 9.71
C VAL A 38 -17.23 1.70 10.29
N ILE A 39 -16.12 2.06 10.93
CA ILE A 39 -15.82 3.39 11.47
C ILE A 39 -14.60 3.90 10.70
N ALA A 40 -14.76 4.95 9.92
CA ALA A 40 -13.70 5.52 9.09
C ALA A 40 -13.05 6.71 9.79
N VAL A 41 -11.72 6.71 9.90
CA VAL A 41 -10.94 7.76 10.55
C VAL A 41 -9.91 8.34 9.61
N ASP A 42 -9.86 9.66 9.48
CA ASP A 42 -8.83 10.35 8.71
C ASP A 42 -8.55 11.73 9.31
N ARG A 43 -7.54 12.43 8.79
CA ARG A 43 -7.16 13.80 9.16
C ARG A 43 -8.03 14.88 8.53
N TYR A 44 -8.84 14.55 7.53
CA TYR A 44 -9.73 15.47 6.82
C TYR A 44 -11.13 14.86 6.63
N ALA A 45 -12.13 15.71 6.52
CA ALA A 45 -13.51 15.29 6.33
C ALA A 45 -13.77 14.78 4.91
N ASP A 46 -14.85 14.04 4.74
CA ASP A 46 -15.36 13.55 3.47
C ASP A 46 -14.38 12.68 2.68
N ALA A 47 -13.43 12.07 3.39
CA ALA A 47 -12.49 11.11 2.80
C ALA A 47 -13.25 9.94 2.15
N PRO A 48 -12.71 9.30 1.10
CA PRO A 48 -13.39 8.26 0.33
C PRO A 48 -14.08 7.17 1.14
N ALA A 49 -13.43 6.61 2.16
CA ALA A 49 -14.04 5.58 3.00
C ALA A 49 -15.14 6.13 3.92
N MET A 50 -15.08 7.41 4.32
CA MET A 50 -16.13 8.04 5.13
C MET A 50 -17.47 8.09 4.41
N GLN A 51 -17.45 8.15 3.07
CA GLN A 51 -18.66 8.20 2.24
C GLN A 51 -19.45 6.88 2.23
N VAL A 52 -18.81 5.78 2.63
CA VAL A 52 -19.42 4.45 2.65
C VAL A 52 -19.41 3.81 4.04
N ALA A 53 -18.75 4.39 5.02
CA ALA A 53 -18.71 3.89 6.40
C ALA A 53 -20.03 4.16 7.14
N HIS A 54 -20.27 3.45 8.24
CA HIS A 54 -21.42 3.69 9.12
C HIS A 54 -21.25 4.94 9.99
N ARG A 55 -20.00 5.23 10.38
CA ARG A 55 -19.60 6.44 11.12
C ARG A 55 -18.24 6.90 10.67
N SER A 56 -17.95 8.17 10.90
CA SER A 56 -16.64 8.73 10.58
C SER A 56 -16.17 9.73 11.62
N HIS A 57 -14.85 9.84 11.78
CA HIS A 57 -14.20 10.79 12.67
C HIS A 57 -13.01 11.46 11.98
N VAL A 58 -12.84 12.74 12.26
CA VAL A 58 -11.69 13.53 11.80
C VAL A 58 -10.80 13.82 13.00
N ILE A 59 -9.61 13.21 13.03
CA ILE A 59 -8.61 13.41 14.07
C ILE A 59 -7.20 13.50 13.46
N ASN A 60 -6.27 14.08 14.21
CA ASN A 60 -4.86 13.90 13.92
C ASN A 60 -4.42 12.51 14.40
N MET A 61 -4.30 11.54 13.50
CA MET A 61 -3.92 10.16 13.85
C MET A 61 -2.47 10.02 14.36
N LEU A 62 -1.64 11.08 14.26
CA LEU A 62 -0.31 11.14 14.88
C LEU A 62 -0.41 11.52 16.39
N ASP A 63 -1.57 11.98 16.84
CA ASP A 63 -1.85 12.22 18.25
C ASP A 63 -2.34 10.91 18.90
N GLY A 64 -1.44 10.27 19.66
CA GLY A 64 -1.72 8.99 20.31
C GLY A 64 -2.83 9.08 21.36
N GLU A 65 -2.97 10.21 22.07
CA GLU A 65 -4.02 10.38 23.08
C GLU A 65 -5.40 10.54 22.42
N ALA A 66 -5.48 11.33 21.35
CA ALA A 66 -6.71 11.44 20.55
C ALA A 66 -7.13 10.08 19.96
N LEU A 67 -6.17 9.30 19.46
CA LEU A 67 -6.42 7.96 18.92
C LEU A 67 -6.93 7.01 20.02
N LYS A 68 -6.28 6.96 21.17
CA LYS A 68 -6.71 6.12 22.31
C LYS A 68 -8.10 6.51 22.84
N ALA A 69 -8.38 7.80 22.92
CA ALA A 69 -9.69 8.30 23.34
C ALA A 69 -10.80 7.85 22.37
N LEU A 70 -10.56 7.96 21.07
CA LEU A 70 -11.51 7.52 20.05
C LEU A 70 -11.74 6.00 20.08
N VAL A 71 -10.69 5.20 20.27
CA VAL A 71 -10.81 3.75 20.43
C VAL A 71 -11.62 3.38 21.66
N ALA A 72 -11.45 4.10 22.78
CA ALA A 72 -12.22 3.89 24.01
C ALA A 72 -13.71 4.26 23.84
N GLU A 73 -14.01 5.28 23.05
CA GLU A 73 -15.38 5.71 22.71
C GLU A 73 -16.08 4.68 21.81
N GLU A 74 -15.47 4.36 20.66
CA GLU A 74 -16.07 3.53 19.62
C GLU A 74 -16.00 2.03 19.90
N LYS A 75 -15.05 1.59 20.72
CA LYS A 75 -14.84 0.18 21.10
C LYS A 75 -14.81 -0.77 19.90
N PRO A 76 -13.93 -0.53 18.91
CA PRO A 76 -13.82 -1.39 17.75
C PRO A 76 -13.30 -2.78 18.16
N HIS A 77 -13.68 -3.82 17.42
CA HIS A 77 -13.10 -5.16 17.57
C HIS A 77 -11.76 -5.28 16.86
N PHE A 78 -11.58 -4.50 15.78
CA PHE A 78 -10.37 -4.46 14.98
C PHE A 78 -10.01 -3.02 14.65
N ILE A 79 -8.73 -2.68 14.78
CA ILE A 79 -8.12 -1.44 14.30
C ILE A 79 -7.29 -1.80 13.07
N VAL A 80 -7.60 -1.19 11.93
CA VAL A 80 -7.01 -1.51 10.63
C VAL A 80 -6.29 -0.28 10.07
N PRO A 81 -4.97 -0.18 10.23
CA PRO A 81 -4.15 0.85 9.61
C PRO A 81 -4.13 0.74 8.08
N GLU A 82 -4.43 1.84 7.39
CA GLU A 82 -4.44 1.94 5.92
C GLU A 82 -3.47 2.99 5.39
N ILE A 83 -2.82 3.73 6.29
CA ILE A 83 -1.79 4.72 5.95
C ILE A 83 -0.63 4.66 6.94
N GLU A 84 0.48 5.34 6.62
CA GLU A 84 1.67 5.36 7.47
C GLU A 84 1.68 6.51 8.51
N ALA A 85 0.80 7.50 8.40
CA ALA A 85 0.76 8.66 9.29
C ALA A 85 -0.09 8.40 10.55
N ILE A 86 0.35 7.47 11.41
CA ILE A 86 -0.36 7.01 12.61
C ILE A 86 0.61 6.97 13.80
N ALA A 87 0.11 7.24 15.00
CA ALA A 87 0.85 7.08 16.26
C ALA A 87 1.05 5.58 16.58
N THR A 88 2.09 4.97 16.02
CA THR A 88 2.34 3.52 16.14
C THR A 88 2.62 3.09 17.57
N ASP A 89 3.19 3.95 18.42
CA ASP A 89 3.39 3.64 19.84
C ASP A 89 2.05 3.49 20.56
N ALA A 90 1.06 4.32 20.23
CA ALA A 90 -0.29 4.16 20.76
C ALA A 90 -0.94 2.84 20.29
N LEU A 91 -0.67 2.38 19.05
CA LEU A 91 -1.14 1.06 18.60
C LEU A 91 -0.50 -0.08 19.39
N ILE A 92 0.79 0.01 19.73
CA ILE A 92 1.47 -0.99 20.58
C ILE A 92 0.83 -1.04 21.97
N GLU A 93 0.56 0.11 22.58
CA GLU A 93 -0.12 0.19 23.89
C GLU A 93 -1.54 -0.41 23.84
N LEU A 94 -2.31 -0.07 22.80
CA LEU A 94 -3.66 -0.60 22.59
C LEU A 94 -3.64 -2.12 22.41
N GLU A 95 -2.70 -2.65 21.61
CA GLU A 95 -2.55 -4.09 21.39
C GLU A 95 -2.16 -4.81 22.68
N ALA A 96 -1.23 -4.24 23.47
CA ALA A 96 -0.86 -4.76 24.79
C ALA A 96 -2.05 -4.76 25.79
N ALA A 97 -3.00 -3.83 25.63
CA ALA A 97 -4.25 -3.77 26.39
C ALA A 97 -5.34 -4.74 25.86
N GLY A 98 -5.04 -5.55 24.84
CA GLY A 98 -5.94 -6.56 24.28
C GLY A 98 -6.76 -6.13 23.06
N GLN A 99 -6.51 -4.93 22.52
CA GLN A 99 -7.12 -4.49 21.25
C GLN A 99 -6.48 -5.24 20.08
N ARG A 100 -7.28 -5.64 19.09
CA ARG A 100 -6.77 -6.26 17.87
C ARG A 100 -6.36 -5.20 16.86
N VAL A 101 -5.05 -5.12 16.56
CA VAL A 101 -4.48 -4.30 15.49
C VAL A 101 -4.14 -5.20 14.30
N VAL A 102 -4.38 -4.75 13.09
CA VAL A 102 -4.23 -5.52 11.84
C VAL A 102 -3.05 -5.00 11.03
N PRO A 103 -2.17 -5.88 10.52
CA PRO A 103 -2.04 -7.31 10.87
C PRO A 103 -1.58 -7.51 12.31
N CYS A 104 -0.75 -6.60 12.85
CA CYS A 104 -0.41 -6.39 14.25
C CYS A 104 0.30 -5.03 14.41
N ALA A 105 0.33 -4.48 15.62
CA ALA A 105 0.96 -3.17 15.88
C ALA A 105 2.48 -3.17 15.58
N ARG A 106 3.17 -4.30 15.85
CA ARG A 106 4.59 -4.46 15.52
C ARG A 106 4.84 -4.37 14.02
N ALA A 107 4.05 -5.06 13.19
CA ALA A 107 4.17 -5.00 11.73
C ALA A 107 3.99 -3.57 11.23
N THR A 108 2.94 -2.88 11.67
CA THR A 108 2.67 -1.49 11.32
C THR A 108 3.86 -0.59 11.69
N LYS A 109 4.39 -0.71 12.91
CA LYS A 109 5.53 0.10 13.36
C LYS A 109 6.81 -0.14 12.57
N LEU A 110 7.13 -1.42 12.28
CA LEU A 110 8.36 -1.77 11.56
C LEU A 110 8.34 -1.30 10.10
N THR A 111 7.20 -1.46 9.42
CA THR A 111 7.09 -1.12 8.00
C THR A 111 6.98 0.39 7.75
N MET A 112 6.51 1.17 8.73
CA MET A 112 6.56 2.63 8.68
C MET A 112 7.97 3.20 8.79
N ASN A 113 8.92 2.41 9.27
CA ASN A 113 10.31 2.79 9.47
C ASN A 113 11.21 1.98 8.53
N ARG A 114 11.72 2.61 7.46
CA ARG A 114 12.61 1.94 6.48
C ARG A 114 13.84 1.31 7.12
N GLU A 115 14.35 1.85 8.23
CA GLU A 115 15.43 1.23 8.96
C GLU A 115 15.00 -0.08 9.62
N GLY A 116 13.83 -0.09 10.27
CA GLY A 116 13.30 -1.28 10.93
C GLY A 116 13.10 -2.44 9.96
N ILE A 117 12.39 -2.18 8.86
CA ILE A 117 12.12 -3.24 7.88
C ILE A 117 13.37 -3.67 7.11
N ARG A 118 14.30 -2.74 6.80
CA ARG A 118 15.55 -3.07 6.11
C ARG A 118 16.45 -3.95 6.98
N ARG A 119 16.57 -3.64 8.28
CA ARG A 119 17.33 -4.46 9.22
C ARG A 119 16.70 -5.84 9.41
N LEU A 120 15.39 -5.91 9.56
CA LEU A 120 14.67 -7.18 9.63
C LEU A 120 15.00 -8.05 8.40
N ALA A 121 14.87 -7.52 7.19
CA ALA A 121 15.11 -8.28 5.98
C ALA A 121 16.59 -8.66 5.80
N ALA A 122 17.50 -7.70 5.90
CA ALA A 122 18.91 -7.90 5.55
C ALA A 122 19.73 -8.53 6.69
N GLU A 123 19.48 -8.15 7.96
CA GLU A 123 20.34 -8.54 9.09
C GLU A 123 19.76 -9.73 9.87
N GLU A 124 18.43 -9.74 10.12
CA GLU A 124 17.80 -10.82 10.88
C GLU A 124 17.45 -12.02 9.99
N LEU A 125 16.80 -11.76 8.82
CA LEU A 125 16.38 -12.80 7.89
C LEU A 125 17.44 -13.15 6.83
N GLN A 126 18.49 -12.35 6.71
CA GLN A 126 19.59 -12.54 5.75
C GLN A 126 19.08 -12.66 4.28
N LEU A 127 18.02 -11.94 3.98
CA LEU A 127 17.46 -11.91 2.62
C LEU A 127 18.30 -11.00 1.70
N PRO A 128 18.33 -11.27 0.40
CA PRO A 128 18.96 -10.38 -0.56
C PRO A 128 18.21 -9.04 -0.61
N THR A 129 18.93 -7.96 -0.38
CA THR A 129 18.45 -6.57 -0.45
C THR A 129 19.45 -5.72 -1.25
N SER A 130 19.05 -4.49 -1.63
CA SER A 130 20.03 -3.51 -2.08
C SER A 130 21.10 -3.27 -0.99
N SER A 131 22.33 -2.95 -1.38
CA SER A 131 23.33 -2.45 -0.42
C SER A 131 22.84 -1.15 0.19
N TYR A 132 23.05 -0.91 1.48
CA TYR A 132 22.51 0.28 2.15
C TYR A 132 23.41 0.80 3.27
N ARG A 133 23.23 2.09 3.60
CA ARG A 133 23.77 2.76 4.79
C ARG A 133 22.73 3.74 5.33
N PHE A 134 22.73 3.90 6.65
CA PHE A 134 21.93 4.95 7.30
C PHE A 134 22.81 6.13 7.66
N ALA A 135 22.26 7.34 7.58
CA ALA A 135 22.94 8.58 7.94
C ALA A 135 21.96 9.53 8.65
N ASP A 136 22.45 10.24 9.68
CA ASP A 136 21.71 11.19 10.50
C ASP A 136 22.27 12.62 10.43
N SER A 137 23.38 12.81 9.72
CA SER A 137 24.03 14.09 9.47
C SER A 137 24.49 14.18 8.02
N GLU A 138 24.72 15.39 7.51
CA GLU A 138 25.24 15.58 6.15
C GLU A 138 26.63 14.94 5.99
N GLU A 139 27.46 14.94 7.04
CA GLU A 139 28.77 14.30 7.03
C GLU A 139 28.65 12.78 6.88
N SER A 140 27.83 12.12 7.74
CA SER A 140 27.58 10.68 7.65
C SER A 140 26.88 10.29 6.35
N PHE A 141 26.04 11.17 5.80
CA PHE A 141 25.42 10.97 4.48
C PHE A 141 26.46 10.95 3.35
N ARG A 142 27.41 11.91 3.34
CA ARG A 142 28.49 11.94 2.35
C ARG A 142 29.39 10.70 2.46
N GLN A 143 29.68 10.26 3.68
CA GLN A 143 30.39 9.01 3.90
C GLN A 143 29.60 7.81 3.38
N ALA A 144 28.31 7.71 3.70
CA ALA A 144 27.43 6.64 3.23
C ALA A 144 27.40 6.56 1.69
N VAL A 145 27.31 7.70 0.99
CA VAL A 145 27.39 7.74 -0.47
C VAL A 145 28.75 7.29 -0.99
N SER A 146 29.85 7.66 -0.29
CA SER A 146 31.19 7.20 -0.68
C SER A 146 31.36 5.68 -0.54
N GLU A 147 30.74 5.07 0.47
CA GLU A 147 30.78 3.62 0.69
C GLU A 147 29.89 2.84 -0.28
N ILE A 148 28.69 3.35 -0.55
CA ILE A 148 27.72 2.72 -1.48
C ILE A 148 28.17 2.90 -2.93
N GLY A 149 28.75 4.05 -3.26
CA GLY A 149 29.10 4.44 -4.63
C GLY A 149 27.94 5.12 -5.38
N LEU A 150 28.27 5.66 -6.55
CA LEU A 150 27.31 6.29 -7.47
C LEU A 150 27.07 5.41 -8.70
N PRO A 151 25.87 5.34 -9.25
CA PRO A 151 24.65 6.03 -8.77
C PRO A 151 24.08 5.38 -7.53
N CYS A 152 23.38 6.18 -6.68
CA CYS A 152 22.68 5.70 -5.50
C CYS A 152 21.32 6.40 -5.33
N ILE A 153 20.50 5.87 -4.43
CA ILE A 153 19.20 6.46 -4.07
C ILE A 153 19.26 6.87 -2.60
N VAL A 154 18.79 8.08 -2.29
CA VAL A 154 18.57 8.52 -0.91
C VAL A 154 17.10 8.69 -0.64
N LYS A 155 16.65 8.22 0.53
CA LYS A 155 15.25 8.32 0.98
C LYS A 155 15.22 8.71 2.46
N PRO A 156 14.28 9.56 2.92
CA PRO A 156 14.01 9.69 4.36
C PRO A 156 13.57 8.35 4.94
N VAL A 157 13.99 8.04 6.17
CA VAL A 157 13.61 6.77 6.83
C VAL A 157 12.09 6.69 7.02
N MET A 158 11.42 7.81 7.27
CA MET A 158 9.98 7.89 7.43
C MET A 158 9.35 8.76 6.33
N SER A 159 9.13 8.18 5.16
CA SER A 159 8.42 8.83 4.05
C SER A 159 7.71 7.78 3.20
N SER A 160 6.74 8.20 2.37
CA SER A 160 6.04 7.35 1.42
C SER A 160 5.83 8.10 0.09
N SER A 161 5.45 7.36 -0.96
CA SER A 161 5.15 7.91 -2.29
C SER A 161 6.29 8.78 -2.84
N GLY A 162 7.54 8.34 -2.68
CA GLY A 162 8.72 9.00 -3.25
C GLY A 162 9.08 10.38 -2.66
N LYS A 163 8.35 10.89 -1.65
CA LYS A 163 8.62 12.21 -1.06
C LYS A 163 9.98 12.24 -0.38
N GLY A 164 10.81 13.24 -0.77
CA GLY A 164 12.18 13.38 -0.28
C GLY A 164 13.18 12.39 -0.90
N GLN A 165 12.75 11.53 -1.83
CA GLN A 165 13.62 10.60 -2.52
C GLN A 165 14.41 11.29 -3.63
N SER A 166 15.68 10.97 -3.76
CA SER A 166 16.54 11.45 -4.84
C SER A 166 17.37 10.32 -5.45
N PHE A 167 17.44 10.28 -6.78
CA PHE A 167 18.38 9.46 -7.52
C PHE A 167 19.64 10.27 -7.81
N ILE A 168 20.77 9.88 -7.24
CA ILE A 168 22.02 10.64 -7.29
C ILE A 168 22.97 9.97 -8.26
N LYS A 169 23.23 10.67 -9.39
CA LYS A 169 24.17 10.21 -10.43
C LYS A 169 25.59 10.74 -10.24
N SER A 170 25.72 11.90 -9.58
CA SER A 170 27.00 12.61 -9.48
C SER A 170 27.11 13.39 -8.16
N ALA A 171 28.32 13.64 -7.71
CA ALA A 171 28.61 14.20 -6.38
C ALA A 171 28.14 15.66 -6.19
N ASP A 172 27.97 16.41 -7.27
CA ASP A 172 27.43 17.79 -7.23
C ASP A 172 26.00 17.86 -6.75
N ARG A 173 25.24 16.75 -6.79
CA ARG A 173 23.84 16.67 -6.35
C ARG A 173 23.67 16.31 -4.87
N LEU A 174 24.74 16.01 -4.15
CA LEU A 174 24.66 15.54 -2.77
C LEU A 174 23.98 16.54 -1.83
N ALA A 175 24.38 17.81 -1.87
CA ALA A 175 23.80 18.83 -0.99
C ALA A 175 22.31 19.06 -1.27
N SER A 176 21.90 19.11 -2.54
CA SER A 176 20.49 19.27 -2.90
C SER A 176 19.66 18.03 -2.51
N ALA A 177 20.19 16.82 -2.69
CA ALA A 177 19.53 15.58 -2.31
C ALA A 177 19.36 15.45 -0.79
N TRP A 178 20.39 15.80 0.01
CA TRP A 178 20.27 15.86 1.46
C TRP A 178 19.18 16.83 1.91
N ASN A 179 19.21 18.08 1.39
CA ASN A 179 18.23 19.09 1.76
C ASN A 179 16.80 18.66 1.38
N TYR A 180 16.62 18.05 0.20
CA TYR A 180 15.31 17.57 -0.21
C TYR A 180 14.83 16.41 0.68
N ALA A 181 15.72 15.50 1.07
CA ALA A 181 15.37 14.41 1.99
C ALA A 181 14.95 14.93 3.37
N GLN A 182 15.56 16.03 3.86
CA GLN A 182 15.16 16.66 5.13
C GLN A 182 13.77 17.32 5.08
N GLN A 183 13.31 17.75 3.91
CA GLN A 183 11.99 18.37 3.72
C GLN A 183 10.88 17.33 3.47
N GLY A 184 11.22 16.15 2.94
CA GLY A 184 10.27 15.11 2.55
C GLY A 184 9.85 14.15 3.67
N GLY A 185 10.49 14.20 4.84
CA GLY A 185 10.19 13.31 5.96
C GLY A 185 8.85 13.64 6.63
N ARG A 186 8.01 12.64 6.88
CA ARG A 186 6.75 12.81 7.63
C ARG A 186 6.95 13.13 9.12
N ALA A 187 8.08 12.74 9.68
CA ALA A 187 8.49 13.03 11.06
C ALA A 187 9.39 14.27 11.16
N GLY A 188 9.51 15.09 10.10
CA GLY A 188 10.42 16.22 10.02
C GLY A 188 11.82 15.83 9.54
N ALA A 189 12.78 16.74 9.70
CA ALA A 189 14.18 16.51 9.38
C ALA A 189 14.76 15.35 10.22
N GLY A 190 15.54 14.46 9.61
CA GLY A 190 16.06 13.31 10.34
C GLY A 190 16.89 12.36 9.48
N ARG A 191 16.90 11.13 9.92
CA ARG A 191 17.69 10.04 9.37
C ARG A 191 17.28 9.66 7.96
N VAL A 192 18.25 9.37 7.11
CA VAL A 192 18.05 8.89 5.74
C VAL A 192 18.67 7.51 5.56
N ILE A 193 18.18 6.78 4.56
CA ILE A 193 18.83 5.60 4.00
C ILE A 193 19.43 5.96 2.64
N VAL A 194 20.69 5.53 2.41
CA VAL A 194 21.36 5.57 1.12
C VAL A 194 21.42 4.15 0.60
N GLU A 195 20.88 3.91 -0.57
CA GLU A 195 20.77 2.58 -1.19
C GLU A 195 21.51 2.52 -2.51
N GLY A 196 22.21 1.41 -2.73
CA GLY A 196 22.77 1.08 -4.04
C GLY A 196 21.66 0.81 -5.07
N VAL A 197 21.89 1.23 -6.30
CA VAL A 197 20.94 0.98 -7.39
C VAL A 197 20.98 -0.50 -7.78
N VAL A 198 19.84 -1.15 -7.68
CA VAL A 198 19.64 -2.51 -8.18
C VAL A 198 19.36 -2.44 -9.67
N LYS A 199 20.08 -3.23 -10.47
CA LYS A 199 19.74 -3.47 -11.87
C LYS A 199 18.79 -4.64 -11.93
N PHE A 200 17.58 -4.42 -12.39
CA PHE A 200 16.53 -5.44 -12.48
C PHE A 200 15.86 -5.42 -13.85
N ASP A 201 15.25 -6.53 -14.21
CA ASP A 201 14.47 -6.65 -15.44
C ASP A 201 13.07 -6.02 -15.25
N PHE A 202 12.45 -6.28 -14.10
CA PHE A 202 11.17 -5.70 -13.70
C PHE A 202 11.00 -5.75 -12.17
N GLU A 203 10.06 -4.96 -11.67
CA GLU A 203 9.62 -4.93 -10.29
C GLU A 203 8.23 -5.56 -10.18
N ILE A 204 7.97 -6.29 -9.10
CA ILE A 204 6.66 -6.85 -8.79
C ILE A 204 6.19 -6.45 -7.40
N THR A 205 4.88 -6.38 -7.25
CA THR A 205 4.23 -6.49 -5.95
C THR A 205 3.66 -7.90 -5.81
N LEU A 206 4.16 -8.66 -4.83
CA LEU A 206 3.61 -9.96 -4.49
C LEU A 206 2.65 -9.81 -3.31
N LEU A 207 1.35 -9.75 -3.61
CA LEU A 207 0.30 -9.69 -2.60
C LEU A 207 0.28 -11.01 -1.83
N THR A 208 0.65 -10.92 -0.54
CA THR A 208 0.89 -12.05 0.34
C THR A 208 -0.07 -11.99 1.52
N ILE A 209 -0.82 -13.04 1.75
CA ILE A 209 -1.86 -13.10 2.77
C ILE A 209 -1.42 -14.05 3.89
N SER A 210 -1.28 -13.53 5.12
CA SER A 210 -1.15 -14.33 6.32
C SER A 210 -2.54 -14.56 6.92
N ALA A 211 -2.98 -15.80 6.99
CA ALA A 211 -4.31 -16.17 7.45
C ALA A 211 -4.28 -17.40 8.36
N VAL A 212 -5.44 -17.78 8.91
CA VAL A 212 -5.57 -18.92 9.83
C VAL A 212 -5.23 -20.27 9.20
N ASP A 213 -5.33 -20.38 7.88
CA ASP A 213 -5.01 -21.56 7.08
C ASP A 213 -3.63 -21.51 6.40
N GLY A 214 -2.80 -20.53 6.75
CA GLY A 214 -1.43 -20.40 6.28
C GLY A 214 -1.12 -19.11 5.52
N VAL A 215 -0.02 -19.12 4.77
CA VAL A 215 0.39 -18.01 3.91
C VAL A 215 0.02 -18.32 2.46
N HIS A 216 -0.77 -17.42 1.86
CA HIS A 216 -1.26 -17.51 0.50
C HIS A 216 -0.68 -16.37 -0.36
N PHE A 217 -0.66 -16.57 -1.66
CA PHE A 217 -0.14 -15.59 -2.62
C PHE A 217 -1.14 -15.36 -3.75
N CYS A 218 -1.33 -14.10 -4.13
CA CYS A 218 -1.89 -13.80 -5.43
C CYS A 218 -0.85 -14.06 -6.53
N ALA A 219 -1.27 -14.14 -7.78
CA ALA A 219 -0.33 -14.10 -8.88
C ALA A 219 0.44 -12.75 -8.85
N PRO A 220 1.72 -12.73 -9.26
CA PRO A 220 2.54 -11.50 -9.20
C PRO A 220 1.90 -10.35 -9.96
N VAL A 221 1.91 -9.17 -9.36
CA VAL A 221 1.47 -7.93 -9.99
C VAL A 221 2.68 -7.18 -10.52
N GLY A 222 2.75 -7.00 -11.84
CA GLY A 222 3.70 -6.10 -12.47
C GLY A 222 3.15 -4.68 -12.49
N HIS A 223 4.03 -3.68 -12.53
CA HIS A 223 3.59 -2.30 -12.59
C HIS A 223 4.61 -1.39 -13.28
N ARG A 224 4.14 -0.27 -13.79
CA ARG A 224 4.96 0.83 -14.28
C ARG A 224 4.82 2.03 -13.35
N GLN A 225 5.94 2.59 -12.97
CA GLN A 225 6.02 3.83 -12.19
C GLN A 225 6.58 4.97 -13.03
N GLU A 226 6.14 6.19 -12.71
CA GLU A 226 6.67 7.42 -13.27
C GLU A 226 6.72 8.47 -12.15
N ASP A 227 7.90 9.05 -11.92
CA ASP A 227 8.16 10.00 -10.86
C ASP A 227 7.80 9.50 -9.43
N GLY A 228 7.89 8.18 -9.20
CA GLY A 228 7.58 7.55 -7.93
C GLY A 228 6.09 7.26 -7.68
N ASP A 229 5.22 7.57 -8.64
CA ASP A 229 3.80 7.18 -8.64
C ASP A 229 3.56 6.04 -9.64
N TYR A 230 2.80 5.01 -9.26
CA TYR A 230 2.41 4.00 -10.22
C TYR A 230 1.40 4.57 -11.22
N ARG A 231 1.53 4.14 -12.47
CA ARG A 231 0.66 4.55 -13.57
C ARG A 231 -0.26 3.43 -14.02
N GLU A 232 0.32 2.25 -14.22
CA GLU A 232 -0.40 1.03 -14.54
C GLU A 232 0.10 -0.12 -13.69
N SER A 233 -0.79 -1.07 -13.41
CA SER A 233 -0.45 -2.39 -12.89
C SER A 233 -1.18 -3.47 -13.69
N TRP A 234 -0.60 -4.66 -13.73
CA TRP A 234 -1.16 -5.79 -14.45
C TRP A 234 -0.93 -7.11 -13.73
N GLN A 235 -1.77 -8.08 -14.00
CA GLN A 235 -1.72 -9.41 -13.40
C GLN A 235 -2.18 -10.46 -14.40
N PRO A 236 -1.40 -11.59 -14.57
CA PRO A 236 -0.15 -11.87 -13.87
C PRO A 236 1.06 -11.23 -14.54
N GLN A 237 2.07 -10.84 -13.76
CA GLN A 237 3.40 -10.59 -14.30
C GLN A 237 4.06 -11.93 -14.66
N GLN A 238 4.45 -12.09 -15.91
CA GLN A 238 5.18 -13.29 -16.36
C GLN A 238 6.59 -13.28 -15.78
N MET A 239 6.99 -14.42 -15.22
CA MET A 239 8.34 -14.65 -14.69
C MET A 239 8.66 -16.13 -14.71
N SER A 240 9.93 -16.49 -14.52
CA SER A 240 10.35 -17.89 -14.46
C SER A 240 9.76 -18.57 -13.20
N ALA A 241 9.58 -19.89 -13.25
CA ALA A 241 9.13 -20.67 -12.10
C ALA A 241 10.11 -20.55 -10.91
N ALA A 242 11.41 -20.49 -11.18
CA ALA A 242 12.44 -20.34 -10.15
C ALA A 242 12.37 -18.96 -9.47
N ALA A 243 12.19 -17.87 -10.25
CA ALA A 243 12.03 -16.53 -9.70
C ALA A 243 10.72 -16.43 -8.88
N LEU A 244 9.62 -17.03 -9.34
CA LEU A 244 8.35 -17.05 -8.61
C LEU A 244 8.48 -17.78 -7.27
N GLU A 245 9.10 -18.95 -7.26
CA GLU A 245 9.35 -19.72 -6.02
C GLU A 245 10.21 -18.90 -5.05
N ARG A 246 11.27 -18.25 -5.55
CA ARG A 246 12.13 -17.39 -4.73
C ARG A 246 11.39 -16.18 -4.19
N ALA A 247 10.56 -15.52 -5.00
CA ALA A 247 9.73 -14.41 -4.57
C ALA A 247 8.76 -14.81 -3.46
N GLN A 248 8.10 -15.95 -3.61
CA GLN A 248 7.18 -16.49 -2.59
C GLN A 248 7.92 -16.88 -1.30
N GLN A 249 9.12 -17.42 -1.39
CA GLN A 249 9.94 -17.74 -0.23
C GLN A 249 10.30 -16.47 0.55
N ILE A 250 10.84 -15.44 -0.12
CA ILE A 250 11.20 -14.16 0.50
C ILE A 250 9.97 -13.52 1.16
N ALA A 251 8.86 -13.44 0.45
CA ALA A 251 7.63 -12.84 0.95
C ALA A 251 7.08 -13.60 2.17
N ARG A 252 7.11 -14.94 2.14
CA ARG A 252 6.70 -15.80 3.28
C ARG A 252 7.55 -15.52 4.51
N GLU A 253 8.86 -15.48 4.38
CA GLU A 253 9.80 -15.24 5.48
C GLU A 253 9.56 -13.87 6.11
N VAL A 254 9.43 -12.82 5.30
CA VAL A 254 9.15 -11.45 5.77
C VAL A 254 7.81 -11.37 6.50
N VAL A 255 6.74 -11.90 5.91
CA VAL A 255 5.39 -11.81 6.47
C VAL A 255 5.27 -12.59 7.78
N LEU A 256 5.88 -13.79 7.87
CA LEU A 256 5.91 -14.57 9.11
C LEU A 256 6.72 -13.86 10.21
N ALA A 257 7.83 -13.20 9.86
CA ALA A 257 8.64 -12.44 10.83
C ALA A 257 7.92 -11.18 11.31
N LEU A 258 7.13 -10.52 10.47
CA LEU A 258 6.30 -9.39 10.86
C LEU A 258 5.15 -9.82 11.79
N GLY A 259 4.53 -10.95 11.48
CA GLY A 259 3.45 -11.54 12.27
C GLY A 259 2.07 -10.93 11.98
N GLY A 260 1.05 -11.48 12.66
CA GLY A 260 -0.35 -11.07 12.51
C GLY A 260 -1.04 -11.69 11.29
N HIS A 261 -2.33 -11.38 11.15
CA HIS A 261 -3.16 -11.84 10.03
C HIS A 261 -3.67 -10.64 9.24
N GLY A 262 -3.46 -10.69 7.92
CA GLY A 262 -3.83 -9.63 6.99
C GLY A 262 -3.14 -9.85 5.65
N LEU A 263 -3.29 -8.88 4.77
CA LEU A 263 -2.60 -8.83 3.49
C LEU A 263 -1.36 -7.93 3.60
N PHE A 264 -0.30 -8.34 2.90
CA PHE A 264 0.95 -7.60 2.78
C PHE A 264 1.29 -7.42 1.31
N GLY A 265 1.56 -6.19 0.89
CA GLY A 265 2.13 -5.87 -0.41
C GLY A 265 3.66 -5.96 -0.34
N VAL A 266 4.25 -7.05 -0.81
CA VAL A 266 5.70 -7.25 -0.80
C VAL A 266 6.28 -6.85 -2.14
N GLU A 267 7.12 -5.82 -2.16
CA GLU A 267 7.77 -5.29 -3.35
C GLU A 267 9.14 -5.96 -3.55
N LEU A 268 9.37 -6.47 -4.76
CA LEU A 268 10.52 -7.28 -5.10
C LEU A 268 11.08 -6.87 -6.47
N PHE A 269 12.41 -6.75 -6.57
CA PHE A 269 13.11 -6.63 -7.85
C PHE A 269 13.45 -8.02 -8.39
N VAL A 270 13.25 -8.24 -9.69
CA VAL A 270 13.52 -9.50 -10.36
C VAL A 270 14.59 -9.28 -11.43
N CYS A 271 15.64 -10.10 -11.40
CA CYS A 271 16.73 -10.11 -12.36
C CYS A 271 17.02 -11.55 -12.78
N GLY A 272 16.51 -11.98 -13.94
CA GLY A 272 16.50 -13.40 -14.31
C GLY A 272 15.79 -14.24 -13.26
N ASP A 273 16.51 -15.16 -12.63
CA ASP A 273 15.99 -16.02 -11.54
C ASP A 273 16.29 -15.43 -10.14
N GLU A 274 17.07 -14.36 -10.06
CA GLU A 274 17.37 -13.71 -8.79
C GLU A 274 16.23 -12.77 -8.39
N VAL A 275 15.91 -12.77 -7.09
CA VAL A 275 14.87 -11.91 -6.52
C VAL A 275 15.44 -11.20 -5.30
N ILE A 276 15.24 -9.88 -5.25
CA ILE A 276 15.79 -8.98 -4.24
C ILE A 276 14.62 -8.27 -3.53
N PHE A 277 14.61 -8.32 -2.20
CA PHE A 277 13.61 -7.63 -1.40
C PHE A 277 13.81 -6.10 -1.47
N SER A 278 12.74 -5.38 -1.76
CA SER A 278 12.69 -3.91 -1.80
C SER A 278 12.01 -3.35 -0.56
N GLU A 279 10.70 -3.51 -0.45
CA GLU A 279 9.87 -2.93 0.62
C GLU A 279 8.67 -3.85 0.92
N VAL A 280 7.95 -3.59 2.02
CA VAL A 280 6.67 -4.26 2.33
C VAL A 280 5.70 -3.29 2.99
N SER A 281 4.46 -3.31 2.55
CA SER A 281 3.32 -2.64 3.17
C SER A 281 2.45 -3.67 3.90
N PRO A 282 2.10 -3.48 5.18
CA PRO A 282 1.31 -4.43 5.97
C PRO A 282 -0.21 -4.18 5.78
N ARG A 283 -0.63 -3.92 4.55
CA ARG A 283 -1.95 -3.50 4.13
C ARG A 283 -2.14 -3.72 2.63
N PRO A 284 -3.36 -3.56 2.09
CA PRO A 284 -3.59 -3.51 0.66
C PRO A 284 -2.68 -2.50 -0.05
N HIS A 285 -2.25 -2.83 -1.26
CA HIS A 285 -1.30 -2.07 -2.05
C HIS A 285 -1.99 -1.42 -3.25
N ASP A 286 -1.62 -0.19 -3.58
CA ASP A 286 -2.28 0.53 -4.69
C ASP A 286 -2.12 -0.16 -6.06
N THR A 287 -1.02 -0.87 -6.30
CA THR A 287 -0.85 -1.71 -7.49
C THR A 287 -1.81 -2.90 -7.52
N GLY A 288 -2.30 -3.34 -6.36
CA GLY A 288 -3.24 -4.45 -6.20
C GLY A 288 -4.69 -4.11 -6.57
N MET A 289 -5.01 -2.85 -6.93
CA MET A 289 -6.31 -2.46 -7.47
C MET A 289 -6.72 -3.32 -8.67
N VAL A 290 -5.78 -3.87 -9.44
CA VAL A 290 -6.05 -4.79 -10.54
C VAL A 290 -6.81 -6.03 -10.08
N THR A 291 -6.67 -6.45 -8.82
CA THR A 291 -7.37 -7.62 -8.25
C THR A 291 -8.89 -7.44 -8.16
N LEU A 292 -9.38 -6.21 -8.25
CA LEU A 292 -10.83 -5.95 -8.32
C LEU A 292 -11.49 -6.51 -9.59
N ILE A 293 -10.71 -6.87 -10.60
CA ILE A 293 -11.22 -7.44 -11.86
C ILE A 293 -10.52 -8.74 -12.25
N SER A 294 -9.28 -8.96 -11.83
CA SER A 294 -8.46 -10.10 -12.27
C SER A 294 -8.77 -11.41 -11.57
N GLN A 295 -9.36 -11.37 -10.37
CA GLN A 295 -9.58 -12.56 -9.53
C GLN A 295 -10.90 -12.50 -8.77
N ASP A 296 -11.33 -13.65 -8.23
CA ASP A 296 -12.61 -13.81 -7.54
C ASP A 296 -12.65 -13.13 -6.16
N LEU A 297 -11.52 -13.00 -5.50
CA LEU A 297 -11.34 -12.29 -4.23
C LEU A 297 -10.32 -11.19 -4.43
N SER A 298 -10.75 -9.94 -4.39
CA SER A 298 -9.84 -8.80 -4.44
C SER A 298 -8.86 -8.81 -3.26
N GLU A 299 -7.75 -8.11 -3.37
CA GLU A 299 -6.81 -7.93 -2.25
C GLU A 299 -7.52 -7.42 -0.99
N PHE A 300 -8.55 -6.60 -1.15
CA PHE A 300 -9.35 -6.08 -0.04
C PHE A 300 -10.20 -7.18 0.61
N ALA A 301 -10.84 -8.01 -0.20
CA ALA A 301 -11.59 -9.17 0.30
C ALA A 301 -10.68 -10.18 1.03
N LEU A 302 -9.48 -10.41 0.49
CA LEU A 302 -8.46 -11.27 1.08
C LEU A 302 -7.99 -10.70 2.43
N HIS A 303 -7.72 -9.38 2.49
CA HIS A 303 -7.34 -8.70 3.72
C HIS A 303 -8.41 -8.83 4.80
N VAL A 304 -9.67 -8.53 4.45
CA VAL A 304 -10.80 -8.63 5.38
C VAL A 304 -10.99 -10.06 5.88
N ARG A 305 -10.93 -11.07 5.00
CA ARG A 305 -11.01 -12.47 5.42
C ARG A 305 -9.90 -12.85 6.39
N ALA A 306 -8.66 -12.45 6.09
CA ALA A 306 -7.50 -12.80 6.90
C ALA A 306 -7.63 -12.26 8.32
N PHE A 307 -7.88 -10.97 8.52
CA PHE A 307 -7.95 -10.41 9.85
C PHE A 307 -9.20 -10.83 10.64
N LEU A 308 -10.27 -11.22 9.96
CA LEU A 308 -11.44 -11.80 10.61
C LEU A 308 -11.22 -13.26 11.06
N GLY A 309 -10.09 -13.86 10.72
CA GLY A 309 -9.81 -15.26 11.02
C GLY A 309 -10.63 -16.24 10.16
N LEU A 310 -10.98 -15.83 8.94
CA LEU A 310 -11.60 -16.70 7.94
C LEU A 310 -10.51 -17.31 7.05
N PRO A 311 -10.69 -18.57 6.58
CA PRO A 311 -9.74 -19.19 5.66
C PRO A 311 -9.79 -18.51 4.29
N ILE A 312 -8.65 -18.50 3.61
CA ILE A 312 -8.52 -17.95 2.26
C ILE A 312 -8.91 -18.98 1.19
N GLY A 313 -8.38 -20.20 1.31
CA GLY A 313 -8.58 -21.24 0.30
C GLY A 313 -7.89 -20.93 -1.02
N ALA A 314 -8.51 -21.31 -2.13
CA ALA A 314 -7.96 -21.07 -3.47
C ALA A 314 -8.39 -19.70 -4.01
N ILE A 315 -7.42 -18.93 -4.48
CA ILE A 315 -7.63 -17.67 -5.20
C ILE A 315 -7.72 -18.01 -6.70
N ARG A 316 -8.84 -17.66 -7.33
CA ARG A 316 -9.08 -17.95 -8.76
C ARG A 316 -8.87 -16.70 -9.58
N GLN A 317 -8.01 -16.77 -10.59
CA GLN A 317 -7.89 -15.72 -11.60
C GLN A 317 -8.95 -15.90 -12.69
N TYR A 318 -9.52 -14.79 -13.14
CA TYR A 318 -10.44 -14.76 -14.29
C TYR A 318 -9.69 -14.67 -15.63
N GLY A 319 -8.53 -14.03 -15.64
CA GLY A 319 -7.69 -13.86 -16.82
C GLY A 319 -6.68 -12.72 -16.66
N PRO A 320 -5.90 -12.44 -17.70
CA PRO A 320 -5.01 -11.29 -17.74
C PRO A 320 -5.80 -9.99 -17.58
N ALA A 321 -5.32 -9.11 -16.70
CA ALA A 321 -6.02 -7.88 -16.40
C ALA A 321 -5.04 -6.74 -16.09
N ALA A 322 -5.50 -5.51 -16.20
CA ALA A 322 -4.73 -4.32 -15.88
C ALA A 322 -5.56 -3.25 -15.17
N SER A 323 -4.87 -2.39 -14.45
CA SER A 323 -5.36 -1.17 -13.84
C SER A 323 -4.55 0.01 -14.35
N ALA A 324 -5.20 1.11 -14.74
CA ALA A 324 -4.55 2.37 -15.09
C ALA A 324 -5.16 3.51 -14.28
N VAL A 325 -4.32 4.46 -13.81
CA VAL A 325 -4.76 5.52 -12.89
C VAL A 325 -5.32 6.72 -13.63
N ILE A 326 -6.42 7.29 -13.13
CA ILE A 326 -6.92 8.61 -13.51
C ILE A 326 -6.19 9.63 -12.64
N LEU A 327 -5.19 10.31 -13.23
CA LEU A 327 -4.27 11.21 -12.53
C LEU A 327 -4.24 12.60 -13.21
N PRO A 328 -5.29 13.40 -13.07
CA PRO A 328 -5.31 14.76 -13.61
C PRO A 328 -4.42 15.71 -12.79
N GLN A 329 -4.10 16.86 -13.40
CA GLN A 329 -3.44 17.97 -12.73
C GLN A 329 -4.36 19.18 -12.77
N LEU A 330 -4.97 19.51 -11.64
CA LEU A 330 -5.85 20.67 -11.50
C LEU A 330 -5.98 21.08 -10.03
N HIS A 331 -6.69 22.19 -9.80
CA HIS A 331 -7.05 22.68 -8.47
C HIS A 331 -8.57 22.86 -8.42
N SER A 332 -9.24 22.07 -7.58
CA SER A 332 -10.71 22.12 -7.44
C SER A 332 -11.18 21.50 -6.13
N GLN A 333 -12.27 22.06 -5.59
CA GLN A 333 -13.09 21.48 -4.53
C GLN A 333 -14.43 20.94 -5.05
N ASN A 334 -14.62 20.91 -6.38
CA ASN A 334 -15.83 20.43 -7.02
C ASN A 334 -15.48 19.59 -8.26
N VAL A 335 -14.82 18.44 -8.01
CA VAL A 335 -14.36 17.54 -9.07
C VAL A 335 -15.54 16.84 -9.72
N THR A 336 -15.61 16.89 -11.05
CA THR A 336 -16.58 16.15 -11.85
C THR A 336 -15.91 15.32 -12.94
N PHE A 337 -16.57 14.26 -13.37
CA PHE A 337 -16.07 13.36 -14.41
C PHE A 337 -17.05 13.33 -15.55
N ASP A 338 -16.55 13.49 -16.78
CA ASP A 338 -17.34 13.43 -18.00
C ASP A 338 -16.78 12.39 -18.97
N ASN A 339 -17.51 12.13 -20.06
CA ASN A 339 -17.17 11.13 -21.07
C ASN A 339 -17.05 9.67 -20.57
N LEU A 340 -17.60 9.36 -19.39
CA LEU A 340 -17.51 8.02 -18.80
C LEU A 340 -18.09 6.93 -19.70
N HIS A 341 -19.09 7.27 -20.53
CA HIS A 341 -19.70 6.34 -21.49
C HIS A 341 -18.73 5.91 -22.60
N HIS A 342 -17.71 6.72 -22.91
CA HIS A 342 -16.65 6.34 -23.84
C HIS A 342 -15.53 5.52 -23.18
N ALA A 343 -15.39 5.63 -21.85
CA ALA A 343 -14.39 4.90 -21.10
C ALA A 343 -14.83 3.48 -20.75
N VAL A 344 -16.16 3.21 -20.73
CA VAL A 344 -16.71 1.93 -20.30
C VAL A 344 -17.23 1.14 -21.50
N ASP A 345 -16.64 -0.01 -21.75
CA ASP A 345 -17.10 -1.01 -22.72
C ASP A 345 -17.19 -2.41 -22.07
N ALA A 346 -17.46 -3.43 -22.86
CA ALA A 346 -17.44 -4.81 -22.39
C ALA A 346 -16.03 -5.22 -21.93
N GLY A 347 -15.83 -5.34 -20.64
CA GLY A 347 -14.57 -5.74 -20.01
C GLY A 347 -13.76 -4.60 -19.39
N VAL A 348 -14.26 -3.37 -19.40
CA VAL A 348 -13.67 -2.24 -18.64
C VAL A 348 -14.60 -1.82 -17.52
N GLN A 349 -14.03 -1.58 -16.35
CA GLN A 349 -14.71 -1.04 -15.17
C GLN A 349 -13.98 0.21 -14.67
N LEU A 350 -14.72 1.14 -14.09
CA LEU A 350 -14.16 2.32 -13.44
C LEU A 350 -14.33 2.24 -11.92
N ARG A 351 -13.33 2.74 -11.19
CA ARG A 351 -13.43 3.05 -9.76
C ARG A 351 -13.09 4.52 -9.58
N LEU A 352 -14.09 5.33 -9.27
CA LEU A 352 -13.91 6.74 -8.93
C LEU A 352 -13.81 6.84 -7.40
N PHE A 353 -12.72 7.39 -6.91
CA PHE A 353 -12.39 7.34 -5.48
C PHE A 353 -13.29 8.24 -4.64
N GLY A 354 -13.79 9.36 -5.21
CA GLY A 354 -14.60 10.32 -4.48
C GLY A 354 -13.79 11.22 -3.55
N LYS A 355 -12.54 11.53 -3.93
CA LYS A 355 -11.73 12.51 -3.18
C LYS A 355 -12.40 13.89 -3.25
N PRO A 356 -12.60 14.60 -2.11
CA PRO A 356 -13.40 15.82 -2.08
C PRO A 356 -12.74 16.99 -2.79
N GLU A 357 -11.43 16.97 -2.92
CA GLU A 357 -10.64 18.05 -3.53
C GLU A 357 -9.42 17.50 -4.26
N ILE A 358 -8.88 18.31 -5.13
CA ILE A 358 -7.59 18.11 -5.78
C ILE A 358 -6.77 19.41 -5.78
N GLU A 359 -5.51 19.30 -5.36
CA GLU A 359 -4.50 20.34 -5.48
C GLU A 359 -3.27 19.78 -6.20
N GLY A 360 -3.03 20.23 -7.42
CA GLY A 360 -1.95 19.75 -8.28
C GLY A 360 -2.29 18.37 -8.90
N SER A 361 -1.43 17.38 -8.72
CA SER A 361 -1.61 16.04 -9.23
C SER A 361 -2.10 15.09 -8.11
N ARG A 362 -3.22 14.40 -8.33
CA ARG A 362 -3.79 13.45 -7.37
C ARG A 362 -4.54 12.34 -8.10
N ARG A 363 -4.32 11.09 -7.72
CA ARG A 363 -5.09 9.95 -8.25
C ARG A 363 -6.56 10.06 -7.82
N LEU A 364 -7.48 10.12 -8.78
CA LEU A 364 -8.91 10.28 -8.56
C LEU A 364 -9.72 9.03 -8.87
N GLY A 365 -9.10 8.05 -9.52
CA GLY A 365 -9.76 6.81 -9.89
C GLY A 365 -8.82 5.87 -10.61
N VAL A 366 -9.34 4.71 -10.98
CA VAL A 366 -8.69 3.74 -11.87
C VAL A 366 -9.68 3.20 -12.90
N ALA A 367 -9.18 2.91 -14.11
CA ALA A 367 -9.82 2.04 -15.06
C ALA A 367 -9.25 0.63 -14.94
N LEU A 368 -10.11 -0.37 -14.93
CA LEU A 368 -9.78 -1.77 -14.78
C LEU A 368 -10.23 -2.52 -16.04
N ALA A 369 -9.32 -3.23 -16.68
CA ALA A 369 -9.60 -3.99 -17.89
C ALA A 369 -9.18 -5.45 -17.78
N ILE A 370 -9.93 -6.33 -18.43
CA ILE A 370 -9.59 -7.74 -18.65
C ILE A 370 -9.48 -7.97 -20.16
N ALA A 371 -8.52 -8.79 -20.60
CA ALA A 371 -8.31 -9.11 -22.01
C ALA A 371 -7.71 -10.52 -22.18
N GLU A 372 -7.42 -10.90 -23.42
CA GLU A 372 -6.80 -12.20 -23.73
C GLU A 372 -5.36 -12.29 -23.23
N ASP A 373 -4.63 -11.15 -23.22
CA ASP A 373 -3.28 -11.02 -22.70
C ASP A 373 -3.09 -9.72 -21.91
N VAL A 374 -1.95 -9.60 -21.23
CA VAL A 374 -1.63 -8.46 -20.37
C VAL A 374 -1.46 -7.18 -21.16
N GLU A 375 -0.81 -7.23 -22.33
CA GLU A 375 -0.55 -6.06 -23.17
C GLU A 375 -1.87 -5.42 -23.62
N SER A 376 -2.79 -6.23 -24.14
CA SER A 376 -4.14 -5.81 -24.52
C SER A 376 -4.94 -5.26 -23.34
N ALA A 377 -4.78 -5.85 -22.13
CA ALA A 377 -5.45 -5.36 -20.94
C ALA A 377 -4.93 -3.97 -20.53
N VAL A 378 -3.61 -3.76 -20.57
CA VAL A 378 -3.00 -2.45 -20.29
C VAL A 378 -3.44 -1.40 -21.30
N GLU A 379 -3.39 -1.71 -22.61
CA GLU A 379 -3.85 -0.80 -23.66
C GLU A 379 -5.31 -0.36 -23.46
N ARG A 380 -6.21 -1.31 -23.13
CA ARG A 380 -7.61 -1.02 -22.85
C ARG A 380 -7.81 -0.14 -21.61
N ALA A 381 -7.10 -0.44 -20.52
CA ALA A 381 -7.18 0.36 -19.30
C ALA A 381 -6.68 1.79 -19.52
N VAL A 382 -5.55 1.95 -20.25
CA VAL A 382 -4.99 3.27 -20.61
C VAL A 382 -5.92 4.04 -21.55
N ALA A 383 -6.48 3.38 -22.57
CA ALA A 383 -7.44 4.01 -23.48
C ALA A 383 -8.70 4.48 -22.75
N ALA A 384 -9.19 3.69 -21.79
CA ALA A 384 -10.33 4.07 -20.95
C ALA A 384 -10.02 5.32 -20.09
N VAL A 385 -8.83 5.37 -19.47
CA VAL A 385 -8.39 6.57 -18.72
C VAL A 385 -8.31 7.79 -19.63
N ALA A 386 -7.76 7.63 -20.84
CA ALA A 386 -7.63 8.74 -21.80
C ALA A 386 -8.98 9.30 -22.27
N ALA A 387 -10.05 8.50 -22.23
CA ALA A 387 -11.41 8.94 -22.57
C ALA A 387 -12.07 9.75 -21.44
N VAL A 388 -11.65 9.57 -20.17
CA VAL A 388 -12.26 10.27 -19.03
C VAL A 388 -11.82 11.73 -19.03
N GLN A 389 -12.76 12.64 -19.01
CA GLN A 389 -12.52 14.06 -18.74
C GLN A 389 -12.75 14.37 -17.27
N VAL A 390 -11.77 15.00 -16.63
CA VAL A 390 -11.90 15.48 -15.24
C VAL A 390 -11.99 17.00 -15.28
N ASN A 391 -13.06 17.53 -14.70
CA ASN A 391 -13.35 18.95 -14.63
C ASN A 391 -13.42 19.39 -13.15
N GLY A 392 -13.17 20.68 -12.89
CA GLY A 392 -13.21 21.24 -11.56
C GLY A 392 -13.52 22.73 -11.52
#